data_4854dc1fe3b03489a3d1652f0f315ae1
#
_entry.id   4854dc1fe3b03489a3d1652f0f315ae1
#
_cell.length_a   1.000
_cell.length_b   1.000
_cell.length_c   1.000
_cell.angle_alpha   90.00
_cell.angle_beta   90.00
_cell.angle_gamma   90.00
#
_symmetry.space_group_name_H-M   'P 1'
#
loop_
_entity.id
_entity.type
_entity.pdbx_description
1 polymer ?
#
loop_
_entity_poly.entity_id
_entity_poly.type
_entity_poly.pdbx_seq_one_letter_code
_entity_poly.pdbx_strand_id
1 'polypeptide(L)'
;AEIFNTPLTGAYNWDYTVQDNRIKKLYELGKELNWNVEKDIDWDRPLPEREETPPEIFWDAYEPYQKLSNNEKFEFLRHRASWSLSQFLHGEQGALLVASQLVSCAPTFNAKLYAASQTFDEARHVEAFNKYLQTRQKLMYPVGTGLKSLLDKILTDPRWDLKFIGMQIIIEGLALAAFNLAKQTSNDPVFRDMLYSVSYTHLRAHETLNH
;
A
#
# COMPACT_ATOMS: atom_id res chain seq x y z
N ALA A 1 -1.65 20.73 6.41
CA ALA A 1 -2.19 19.82 5.38
C ALA A 1 -1.84 20.38 4.01
N GLU A 2 -1.30 19.55 3.15
CA GLU A 2 -1.07 19.93 1.76
C GLU A 2 -2.37 19.67 0.98
N ILE A 3 -2.81 20.67 0.22
CA ILE A 3 -4.03 20.61 -0.57
C ILE A 3 -3.62 20.54 -2.05
N PHE A 4 -4.17 19.57 -2.76
CA PHE A 4 -4.06 19.50 -4.22
C PHE A 4 -5.45 19.54 -4.85
N ASN A 5 -5.56 20.20 -6.00
CA ASN A 5 -6.80 20.27 -6.73
C ASN A 5 -6.91 19.09 -7.69
N THR A 6 -8.03 18.38 -7.64
CA THR A 6 -8.31 17.28 -8.56
C THR A 6 -9.51 17.65 -9.44
N PRO A 7 -9.46 17.35 -10.74
CA PRO A 7 -10.65 17.47 -11.59
C PRO A 7 -11.61 16.35 -11.24
N LEU A 8 -12.71 16.66 -10.56
CA LEU A 8 -13.78 15.71 -10.25
C LEU A 8 -14.82 15.77 -11.37
N THR A 9 -14.62 14.98 -12.41
CA THR A 9 -15.65 14.75 -13.43
C THR A 9 -16.36 13.45 -13.12
N GLY A 10 -17.50 13.53 -12.44
CA GLY A 10 -18.37 12.39 -12.20
C GLY A 10 -19.21 12.03 -13.43
N ALA A 11 -19.44 10.74 -13.65
CA ALA A 11 -20.34 10.24 -14.67
C ALA A 11 -21.39 9.33 -14.03
N TYR A 12 -22.68 9.63 -14.28
CA TYR A 12 -23.76 8.68 -13.98
C TYR A 12 -23.80 7.60 -15.06
N ASN A 13 -23.97 6.35 -14.63
CA ASN A 13 -24.28 5.25 -15.52
C ASN A 13 -25.59 4.59 -15.04
N TRP A 14 -26.64 4.75 -15.80
CA TRP A 14 -27.98 4.21 -15.53
C TRP A 14 -28.18 2.79 -16.08
N ASP A 15 -27.16 2.24 -16.75
CA ASP A 15 -27.13 0.84 -17.18
C ASP A 15 -26.54 -0.03 -16.06
N TYR A 16 -27.41 -0.76 -15.38
CA TYR A 16 -27.06 -1.68 -14.28
C TYR A 16 -26.80 -3.11 -14.76
N THR A 17 -26.77 -3.34 -16.09
CA THR A 17 -26.45 -4.67 -16.64
C THR A 17 -24.98 -5.00 -16.43
N VAL A 18 -24.69 -6.30 -16.29
CA VAL A 18 -23.31 -6.78 -16.17
C VAL A 18 -22.64 -6.74 -17.53
N GLN A 19 -21.74 -5.81 -17.73
CA GLN A 19 -20.99 -5.65 -18.98
C GLN A 19 -19.69 -6.46 -19.00
N ASP A 20 -19.08 -6.72 -17.84
CA ASP A 20 -17.91 -7.59 -17.68
C ASP A 20 -18.03 -8.42 -16.40
N ASN A 21 -18.13 -9.74 -16.58
CA ASN A 21 -18.24 -10.69 -15.49
C ASN A 21 -16.96 -10.76 -14.63
N ARG A 22 -15.79 -10.47 -15.19
CA ARG A 22 -14.52 -10.47 -14.45
C ARG A 22 -14.50 -9.33 -13.42
N ILE A 23 -14.88 -8.12 -13.85
CA ILE A 23 -14.98 -6.96 -12.93
C ILE A 23 -16.04 -7.20 -11.85
N LYS A 24 -17.20 -7.79 -12.23
CA LYS A 24 -18.20 -8.18 -11.24
C LYS A 24 -17.64 -9.16 -10.22
N LYS A 25 -16.90 -10.18 -10.65
CA LYS A 25 -16.26 -11.18 -9.78
C LYS A 25 -15.27 -10.52 -8.80
N LEU A 26 -14.50 -9.52 -9.25
CA LEU A 26 -13.59 -8.78 -8.37
C LEU A 26 -14.35 -8.08 -7.23
N TYR A 27 -15.48 -7.47 -7.52
CA TYR A 27 -16.33 -6.85 -6.51
C TYR A 27 -16.89 -7.88 -5.52
N GLU A 28 -17.37 -9.05 -6.01
CA GLU A 28 -17.86 -10.13 -5.15
C GLU A 28 -16.76 -10.63 -4.20
N LEU A 29 -15.55 -10.87 -4.74
CA LEU A 29 -14.38 -11.22 -3.92
C LEU A 29 -14.05 -10.14 -2.89
N GLY A 30 -14.24 -8.85 -3.22
CA GLY A 30 -14.06 -7.73 -2.29
C GLY A 30 -14.96 -7.84 -1.06
N LYS A 31 -16.17 -8.34 -1.22
CA LYS A 31 -17.11 -8.56 -0.12
C LYS A 31 -16.77 -9.77 0.74
N GLU A 32 -16.28 -10.85 0.12
CA GLU A 32 -16.00 -12.12 0.80
C GLU A 32 -14.71 -12.09 1.62
N LEU A 33 -13.69 -11.38 1.11
CA LEU A 33 -12.32 -11.41 1.63
C LEU A 33 -11.99 -10.18 2.47
N ASN A 34 -12.95 -9.71 3.24
CA ASN A 34 -12.76 -8.62 4.19
C ASN A 34 -11.96 -9.09 5.42
N TRP A 35 -11.05 -8.24 5.86
CA TRP A 35 -10.32 -8.39 7.13
C TRP A 35 -10.40 -7.09 7.93
N ASN A 36 -10.14 -7.20 9.23
CA ASN A 36 -10.23 -6.08 10.17
C ASN A 36 -8.87 -5.87 10.83
N VAL A 37 -8.32 -4.67 10.67
CA VAL A 37 -6.98 -4.30 11.19
C VAL A 37 -6.88 -4.52 12.70
N GLU A 38 -7.94 -4.23 13.45
CA GLU A 38 -7.94 -4.31 14.91
C GLU A 38 -8.17 -5.73 15.43
N LYS A 39 -8.84 -6.59 14.65
CA LYS A 39 -9.28 -7.92 15.13
C LYS A 39 -8.45 -9.06 14.59
N ASP A 40 -8.00 -8.95 13.34
CA ASP A 40 -7.40 -10.07 12.63
C ASP A 40 -5.85 -10.03 12.67
N ILE A 41 -5.28 -8.94 13.19
CA ILE A 41 -3.85 -8.83 13.47
C ILE A 41 -3.65 -8.76 14.99
N ASP A 42 -2.83 -9.68 15.50
CA ASP A 42 -2.48 -9.70 16.93
C ASP A 42 -1.37 -8.66 17.23
N TRP A 43 -1.80 -7.43 17.50
CA TRP A 43 -0.92 -6.30 17.76
C TRP A 43 -0.13 -6.40 19.08
N ASP A 44 -0.59 -7.26 20.02
CA ASP A 44 0.02 -7.42 21.34
C ASP A 44 1.20 -8.39 21.35
N ARG A 45 1.46 -9.08 20.24
CA ARG A 45 2.66 -9.91 20.11
C ARG A 45 3.91 -9.11 20.42
N PRO A 46 4.83 -9.67 21.24
CA PRO A 46 6.09 -9.00 21.57
C PRO A 46 6.90 -8.71 20.30
N LEU A 47 7.71 -7.67 20.36
CA LEU A 47 8.76 -7.46 19.37
C LEU A 47 9.77 -8.62 19.46
N PRO A 48 10.34 -9.08 18.34
CA PRO A 48 11.40 -10.06 18.36
C PRO A 48 12.58 -9.56 19.18
N GLU A 49 13.27 -10.49 19.84
CA GLU A 49 14.51 -10.17 20.53
C GLU A 49 15.51 -9.59 19.53
N ARG A 50 16.25 -8.58 20.01
CA ARG A 50 17.28 -7.96 19.20
C ARG A 50 18.47 -8.91 19.08
N GLU A 51 18.93 -9.17 17.87
CA GLU A 51 20.14 -9.91 17.62
C GLU A 51 21.37 -9.18 18.18
N GLU A 52 22.42 -9.90 18.52
CA GLU A 52 23.67 -9.30 19.02
C GLU A 52 24.42 -8.52 17.94
N THR A 53 24.30 -8.99 16.69
CA THR A 53 24.93 -8.36 15.52
C THR A 53 23.89 -7.98 14.49
N PRO A 54 24.00 -6.81 13.83
CA PRO A 54 23.11 -6.46 12.73
C PRO A 54 23.30 -7.45 11.57
N PRO A 55 22.19 -7.76 10.82
CA PRO A 55 22.29 -8.63 9.66
C PRO A 55 23.16 -8.02 8.56
N GLU A 56 23.84 -8.86 7.79
CA GLU A 56 24.54 -8.42 6.58
C GLU A 56 23.54 -7.84 5.57
N ILE A 57 23.90 -6.69 5.03
CA ILE A 57 23.05 -5.96 4.07
C ILE A 57 23.90 -5.28 2.99
N PHE A 58 23.22 -4.80 1.96
CA PHE A 58 23.87 -4.05 0.86
C PHE A 58 24.78 -2.92 1.34
N TRP A 59 24.47 -2.27 2.48
CA TRP A 59 25.23 -1.15 3.03
C TRP A 59 26.57 -1.56 3.63
N ASP A 60 26.83 -2.86 3.85
CA ASP A 60 28.13 -3.33 4.33
C ASP A 60 29.28 -3.03 3.36
N ALA A 61 28.98 -2.84 2.08
CA ALA A 61 29.94 -2.39 1.07
C ALA A 61 30.27 -0.89 1.17
N TYR A 62 29.54 -0.11 1.97
CA TYR A 62 29.67 1.33 2.04
C TYR A 62 30.54 1.76 3.25
N GLU A 63 31.71 2.34 2.99
CA GLU A 63 32.71 2.65 4.03
C GLU A 63 32.16 3.43 5.25
N PRO A 64 31.32 4.47 5.11
CA PRO A 64 30.73 5.14 6.27
C PRO A 64 29.89 4.21 7.16
N TYR A 65 29.16 3.25 6.57
CA TYR A 65 28.38 2.28 7.34
C TYR A 65 29.27 1.27 8.06
N GLN A 66 30.38 0.84 7.45
CA GLN A 66 31.33 -0.09 8.07
C GLN A 66 31.94 0.48 9.37
N LYS A 67 32.11 1.81 9.45
CA LYS A 67 32.66 2.52 10.61
C LYS A 67 31.68 2.66 11.77
N LEU A 68 30.40 2.36 11.58
CA LEU A 68 29.38 2.42 12.61
C LEU A 68 29.55 1.26 13.61
N SER A 69 29.35 1.54 14.89
CA SER A 69 29.17 0.51 15.90
C SER A 69 27.90 -0.32 15.63
N ASN A 70 27.77 -1.51 16.23
CA ASN A 70 26.58 -2.33 16.09
C ASN A 70 25.30 -1.57 16.48
N ASN A 71 25.35 -0.77 17.56
CA ASN A 71 24.20 0.05 17.97
C ASN A 71 23.79 1.08 16.90
N GLU A 72 24.76 1.79 16.33
CA GLU A 72 24.49 2.77 15.26
C GLU A 72 23.98 2.09 13.98
N LYS A 73 24.50 0.90 13.64
CA LYS A 73 23.98 0.10 12.52
C LYS A 73 22.51 -0.29 12.73
N PHE A 74 22.14 -0.74 13.93
CA PHE A 74 20.75 -1.04 14.26
C PHE A 74 19.85 0.19 14.17
N GLU A 75 20.29 1.33 14.68
CA GLU A 75 19.53 2.58 14.56
C GLU A 75 19.40 3.00 13.09
N PHE A 76 20.46 2.90 12.30
CA PHE A 76 20.38 3.13 10.85
C PHE A 76 19.34 2.23 10.18
N LEU A 77 19.33 0.92 10.49
CA LEU A 77 18.36 -0.02 9.94
C LEU A 77 16.92 0.30 10.36
N ARG A 78 16.72 0.68 11.63
CA ARG A 78 15.43 1.11 12.15
C ARG A 78 14.92 2.36 11.42
N HIS A 79 15.76 3.37 11.27
CA HIS A 79 15.43 4.61 10.56
C HIS A 79 15.11 4.33 9.08
N ARG A 80 15.91 3.50 8.41
CA ARG A 80 15.68 3.09 7.03
C ARG A 80 14.38 2.32 6.87
N ALA A 81 14.10 1.35 7.73
CA ALA A 81 12.85 0.60 7.73
C ALA A 81 11.65 1.53 7.92
N SER A 82 11.72 2.42 8.93
CA SER A 82 10.67 3.40 9.20
C SER A 82 10.44 4.36 8.03
N TRP A 83 11.52 4.81 7.37
CA TRP A 83 11.41 5.63 6.17
C TRP A 83 10.69 4.89 5.05
N SER A 84 11.09 3.65 4.75
CA SER A 84 10.46 2.83 3.71
C SER A 84 8.98 2.56 4.00
N LEU A 85 8.65 2.22 5.24
CA LEU A 85 7.27 1.99 5.67
C LEU A 85 6.42 3.26 5.62
N SER A 86 7.02 4.42 5.90
CA SER A 86 6.34 5.71 5.72
C SER A 86 6.02 5.99 4.25
N GLN A 87 6.93 5.61 3.32
CA GLN A 87 6.64 5.72 1.89
C GLN A 87 5.51 4.78 1.46
N PHE A 88 5.44 3.56 2.01
CA PHE A 88 4.29 2.68 1.76
C PHE A 88 3.00 3.32 2.27
N LEU A 89 2.95 3.78 3.52
CA LEU A 89 1.78 4.49 4.05
C LEU A 89 1.31 5.64 3.15
N HIS A 90 2.24 6.45 2.64
CA HIS A 90 1.91 7.57 1.75
C HIS A 90 1.45 7.08 0.37
N GLY A 91 2.00 5.99 -0.13
CA GLY A 91 1.57 5.31 -1.35
C GLY A 91 0.14 4.80 -1.23
N GLU A 92 -0.17 4.07 -0.15
CA GLU A 92 -1.53 3.57 0.15
C GLU A 92 -2.57 4.70 0.26
N GLN A 93 -2.19 5.84 0.86
CA GLN A 93 -3.07 7.00 0.86
C GLN A 93 -3.30 7.54 -0.55
N GLY A 94 -2.29 7.54 -1.40
CA GLY A 94 -2.42 7.87 -2.82
C GLY A 94 -3.35 6.91 -3.54
N ALA A 95 -3.21 5.61 -3.31
CA ALA A 95 -4.07 4.56 -3.87
C ALA A 95 -5.52 4.71 -3.42
N LEU A 96 -5.76 4.97 -2.12
CA LEU A 96 -7.07 5.29 -1.56
C LEU A 96 -7.75 6.45 -2.32
N LEU A 97 -7.02 7.53 -2.56
CA LEU A 97 -7.56 8.70 -3.25
C LEU A 97 -7.83 8.42 -4.74
N VAL A 98 -6.95 7.69 -5.43
CA VAL A 98 -7.17 7.30 -6.83
C VAL A 98 -8.37 6.35 -6.95
N ALA A 99 -8.49 5.34 -6.10
CA ALA A 99 -9.63 4.43 -6.07
C ALA A 99 -10.94 5.19 -5.87
N SER A 100 -10.98 6.17 -4.96
CA SER A 100 -12.16 7.02 -4.73
C SER A 100 -12.51 7.88 -5.95
N GLN A 101 -11.53 8.40 -6.68
CA GLN A 101 -11.75 9.12 -7.93
C GLN A 101 -12.32 8.22 -9.03
N LEU A 102 -11.84 6.96 -9.11
CA LEU A 102 -12.35 5.97 -10.06
C LEU A 102 -13.83 5.61 -9.80
N VAL A 103 -14.29 5.66 -8.55
CA VAL A 103 -15.75 5.51 -8.25
C VAL A 103 -16.58 6.54 -9.01
N SER A 104 -16.11 7.80 -9.08
CA SER A 104 -16.82 8.87 -9.78
C SER A 104 -16.74 8.73 -11.30
N CYS A 105 -15.58 8.43 -11.87
CA CYS A 105 -15.31 8.57 -13.30
C CYS A 105 -15.33 7.26 -14.10
N ALA A 106 -15.33 6.09 -13.46
CA ALA A 106 -15.33 4.81 -14.18
C ALA A 106 -16.55 4.68 -15.12
N PRO A 107 -16.36 4.12 -16.33
CA PRO A 107 -17.38 4.16 -17.39
C PRO A 107 -18.55 3.20 -17.16
N THR A 108 -18.37 2.12 -16.41
CA THR A 108 -19.41 1.10 -16.19
C THR A 108 -19.80 1.03 -14.71
N PHE A 109 -21.05 0.61 -14.45
CA PHE A 109 -21.54 0.44 -13.07
C PHE A 109 -20.71 -0.60 -12.30
N ASN A 110 -20.36 -1.71 -12.91
CA ASN A 110 -19.52 -2.73 -12.29
C ASN A 110 -18.12 -2.20 -11.93
N ALA A 111 -17.53 -1.37 -12.80
CA ALA A 111 -16.23 -0.75 -12.51
C ALA A 111 -16.31 0.24 -11.33
N LYS A 112 -17.43 0.97 -11.17
CA LYS A 112 -17.67 1.84 -10.01
C LYS A 112 -17.78 1.03 -8.72
N LEU A 113 -18.51 -0.08 -8.72
CA LEU A 113 -18.64 -0.96 -7.56
C LEU A 113 -17.29 -1.57 -7.16
N TYR A 114 -16.51 -2.02 -8.15
CA TYR A 114 -15.17 -2.54 -7.90
C TYR A 114 -14.24 -1.46 -7.33
N ALA A 115 -14.22 -0.26 -7.90
CA ALA A 115 -13.45 0.87 -7.38
C ALA A 115 -13.85 1.23 -5.93
N ALA A 116 -15.13 1.12 -5.58
CA ALA A 116 -15.60 1.35 -4.22
C ALA A 116 -15.07 0.29 -3.24
N SER A 117 -15.03 -0.99 -3.63
CA SER A 117 -14.41 -2.03 -2.80
C SER A 117 -12.91 -1.82 -2.63
N GLN A 118 -12.20 -1.41 -3.70
CA GLN A 118 -10.79 -1.04 -3.60
C GLN A 118 -10.58 0.16 -2.66
N THR A 119 -11.42 1.19 -2.74
CA THR A 119 -11.35 2.34 -1.83
C THR A 119 -11.40 1.89 -0.36
N PHE A 120 -12.23 0.91 -0.04
CA PHE A 120 -12.29 0.35 1.31
C PHE A 120 -11.08 -0.51 1.66
N ASP A 121 -10.54 -1.26 0.70
CA ASP A 121 -9.30 -2.02 0.90
C ASP A 121 -8.13 -1.09 1.22
N GLU A 122 -7.93 -0.03 0.43
CA GLU A 122 -6.86 0.96 0.65
C GLU A 122 -7.01 1.72 1.97
N ALA A 123 -8.23 1.98 2.43
CA ALA A 123 -8.45 2.58 3.74
C ALA A 123 -7.89 1.70 4.87
N ARG A 124 -8.09 0.37 4.79
CA ARG A 124 -7.52 -0.59 5.75
C ARG A 124 -6.00 -0.69 5.67
N HIS A 125 -5.44 -0.61 4.46
CA HIS A 125 -3.99 -0.60 4.29
C HIS A 125 -3.36 0.63 4.95
N VAL A 126 -3.92 1.82 4.72
CA VAL A 126 -3.51 3.06 5.39
C VAL A 126 -3.61 2.92 6.92
N GLU A 127 -4.71 2.38 7.44
CA GLU A 127 -4.90 2.14 8.87
C GLU A 127 -3.81 1.20 9.42
N ALA A 128 -3.56 0.08 8.76
CA ALA A 128 -2.59 -0.92 9.19
C ALA A 128 -1.16 -0.37 9.23
N PHE A 129 -0.69 0.27 8.14
CA PHE A 129 0.64 0.88 8.10
C PHE A 129 0.79 2.01 9.11
N ASN A 130 -0.23 2.87 9.26
CA ASN A 130 -0.21 3.94 10.24
C ASN A 130 -0.10 3.37 11.67
N LYS A 131 -0.92 2.38 12.01
CA LYS A 131 -0.89 1.72 13.33
C LYS A 131 0.47 1.06 13.59
N TYR A 132 1.03 0.35 12.62
CA TYR A 132 2.35 -0.26 12.76
C TYR A 132 3.45 0.77 13.00
N LEU A 133 3.47 1.85 12.23
CA LEU A 133 4.44 2.94 12.41
C LEU A 133 4.31 3.61 13.77
N GLN A 134 3.10 3.87 14.24
CA GLN A 134 2.86 4.54 15.53
C GLN A 134 3.17 3.65 16.75
N THR A 135 2.80 2.38 16.69
CA THR A 135 2.89 1.50 17.87
C THR A 135 4.21 0.75 17.97
N ARG A 136 4.75 0.31 16.84
CA ARG A 136 5.93 -0.58 16.82
C ARG A 136 7.21 0.14 16.40
N GLN A 137 7.20 0.91 15.35
CA GLN A 137 8.39 1.67 14.91
C GLN A 137 8.58 2.95 15.73
N LYS A 138 7.50 3.61 16.11
CA LYS A 138 7.46 4.91 16.82
C LYS A 138 8.27 6.00 16.11
N LEU A 139 8.33 5.90 14.78
CA LEU A 139 9.11 6.78 13.91
C LEU A 139 8.41 6.87 12.55
N MET A 140 8.12 8.07 12.10
CA MET A 140 7.44 8.34 10.83
C MET A 140 8.17 9.44 10.07
N TYR A 141 8.28 9.27 8.76
CA TYR A 141 8.94 10.20 7.86
C TYR A 141 7.94 10.85 6.89
N PRO A 142 8.22 12.06 6.43
CA PRO A 142 7.45 12.69 5.37
C PRO A 142 7.58 11.91 4.05
N VAL A 143 6.65 12.16 3.14
CA VAL A 143 6.69 11.60 1.79
C VAL A 143 7.95 12.07 1.04
N GLY A 144 8.63 11.15 0.39
CA GLY A 144 9.79 11.44 -0.47
C GLY A 144 9.38 12.22 -1.72
N THR A 145 10.25 13.11 -2.19
CA THR A 145 9.96 14.00 -3.33
C THR A 145 9.59 13.24 -4.61
N GLY A 146 10.24 12.10 -4.87
CA GLY A 146 9.94 11.26 -6.03
C GLY A 146 8.55 10.65 -5.98
N LEU A 147 8.19 10.03 -4.86
CA LEU A 147 6.85 9.47 -4.66
C LEU A 147 5.78 10.56 -4.72
N LYS A 148 6.00 11.68 -4.01
CA LYS A 148 5.09 12.82 -4.04
C LYS A 148 4.83 13.30 -5.46
N SER A 149 5.88 13.52 -6.25
CA SER A 149 5.76 14.00 -7.64
C SER A 149 4.99 13.02 -8.52
N LEU A 150 5.16 11.71 -8.30
CA LEU A 150 4.43 10.68 -9.03
C LEU A 150 2.94 10.67 -8.64
N LEU A 151 2.65 10.68 -7.35
CA LEU A 151 1.27 10.72 -6.84
C LEU A 151 0.54 11.99 -7.30
N ASP A 152 1.18 13.15 -7.25
CA ASP A 152 0.61 14.42 -7.72
C ASP A 152 0.20 14.33 -9.20
N LYS A 153 1.05 13.74 -10.06
CA LYS A 153 0.73 13.54 -11.48
C LYS A 153 -0.47 12.62 -11.68
N ILE A 154 -0.54 11.50 -10.96
CA ILE A 154 -1.64 10.55 -11.08
C ILE A 154 -2.95 11.16 -10.56
N LEU A 155 -2.91 11.81 -9.40
CA LEU A 155 -4.10 12.35 -8.74
C LEU A 155 -4.70 13.54 -9.51
N THR A 156 -3.87 14.35 -10.18
CA THR A 156 -4.31 15.55 -10.90
C THR A 156 -4.62 15.31 -12.37
N ASP A 157 -4.27 14.16 -12.96
CA ASP A 157 -4.60 13.84 -14.35
C ASP A 157 -6.12 13.65 -14.50
N PRO A 158 -6.79 14.30 -15.46
CA PRO A 158 -8.23 14.14 -15.67
C PRO A 158 -8.63 12.82 -16.34
N ARG A 159 -7.67 12.06 -16.87
CA ARG A 159 -7.91 10.82 -17.62
C ARG A 159 -7.97 9.63 -16.68
N TRP A 160 -9.13 9.01 -16.58
CA TRP A 160 -9.33 7.87 -15.67
C TRP A 160 -8.49 6.64 -16.02
N ASP A 161 -8.25 6.38 -17.30
CA ASP A 161 -7.42 5.28 -17.77
C ASP A 161 -5.96 5.44 -17.38
N LEU A 162 -5.41 6.65 -17.43
CA LEU A 162 -4.04 6.91 -16.95
C LEU A 162 -3.93 6.84 -15.42
N LYS A 163 -4.98 7.25 -14.68
CA LYS A 163 -5.05 7.01 -13.24
C LYS A 163 -5.00 5.53 -12.93
N PHE A 164 -5.81 4.74 -13.65
CA PHE A 164 -5.86 3.30 -13.49
C PHE A 164 -4.50 2.65 -13.82
N ILE A 165 -3.89 2.95 -14.96
CA ILE A 165 -2.58 2.41 -15.35
C ILE A 165 -1.50 2.83 -14.35
N GLY A 166 -1.44 4.11 -14.02
CA GLY A 166 -0.41 4.64 -13.12
C GLY A 166 -0.47 4.06 -11.72
N MET A 167 -1.64 3.95 -11.14
CA MET A 167 -1.83 3.42 -9.78
C MET A 167 -1.93 1.91 -9.79
N GLN A 168 -2.95 1.34 -10.44
CA GLN A 168 -3.31 -0.07 -10.28
C GLN A 168 -2.34 -1.03 -10.98
N ILE A 169 -1.61 -0.60 -11.99
CA ILE A 169 -0.66 -1.46 -12.70
C ILE A 169 0.77 -1.17 -12.25
N ILE A 170 1.20 0.10 -12.30
CA ILE A 170 2.61 0.44 -12.05
C ILE A 170 2.91 0.49 -10.55
N ILE A 171 2.20 1.35 -9.79
CA ILE A 171 2.51 1.55 -8.36
C ILE A 171 2.18 0.28 -7.56
N GLU A 172 1.01 -0.31 -7.77
CA GLU A 172 0.60 -1.53 -7.09
C GLU A 172 1.52 -2.72 -7.41
N GLY A 173 1.95 -2.86 -8.68
CA GLY A 173 2.91 -3.90 -9.06
C GLY A 173 4.25 -3.75 -8.34
N LEU A 174 4.77 -2.53 -8.21
CA LEU A 174 5.99 -2.24 -7.45
C LEU A 174 5.79 -2.46 -5.94
N ALA A 175 4.65 -2.06 -5.40
CA ALA A 175 4.32 -2.25 -3.99
C ALA A 175 4.26 -3.75 -3.63
N LEU A 176 3.60 -4.58 -4.43
CA LEU A 176 3.54 -6.03 -4.22
C LEU A 176 4.95 -6.68 -4.19
N ALA A 177 5.83 -6.29 -5.10
CA ALA A 177 7.20 -6.80 -5.13
C ALA A 177 7.95 -6.40 -3.84
N ALA A 178 7.79 -5.15 -3.40
CA ALA A 178 8.42 -4.63 -2.20
C ALA A 178 7.85 -5.28 -0.92
N PHE A 179 6.53 -5.51 -0.84
CA PHE A 179 5.89 -6.20 0.29
C PHE A 179 6.35 -7.65 0.40
N ASN A 180 6.48 -8.35 -0.72
CA ASN A 180 6.99 -9.72 -0.72
C ASN A 180 8.43 -9.79 -0.20
N LEU A 181 9.29 -8.89 -0.62
CA LEU A 181 10.67 -8.80 -0.11
C LEU A 181 10.67 -8.46 1.39
N ALA A 182 9.92 -7.45 1.80
CA ALA A 182 9.84 -7.01 3.20
C ALA A 182 9.30 -8.11 4.12
N LYS A 183 8.31 -8.87 3.66
CA LYS A 183 7.77 -10.03 4.39
C LYS A 183 8.81 -11.15 4.60
N GLN A 184 9.63 -11.43 3.58
CA GLN A 184 10.67 -12.46 3.64
C GLN A 184 11.84 -12.06 4.55
N THR A 185 12.15 -10.78 4.62
CA THR A 185 13.32 -10.26 5.35
C THR A 185 13.01 -9.79 6.77
N SER A 186 11.74 -9.69 7.15
CA SER A 186 11.36 -9.24 8.49
C SER A 186 11.26 -10.38 9.50
N ASN A 187 11.79 -10.17 10.70
CA ASN A 187 11.65 -11.07 11.85
C ASN A 187 10.42 -10.71 12.71
N ASP A 188 9.76 -9.54 12.50
CA ASP A 188 8.57 -9.18 13.25
C ASP A 188 7.33 -9.94 12.73
N PRO A 189 6.73 -10.84 13.54
CA PRO A 189 5.58 -11.62 13.12
C PRO A 189 4.35 -10.75 12.85
N VAL A 190 4.15 -9.66 13.59
CA VAL A 190 3.04 -8.72 13.35
C VAL A 190 3.18 -8.04 11.98
N PHE A 191 4.39 -7.66 11.62
CA PHE A 191 4.66 -7.08 10.31
C PHE A 191 4.40 -8.06 9.17
N ARG A 192 4.82 -9.32 9.33
CA ARG A 192 4.56 -10.36 8.33
C ARG A 192 3.07 -10.64 8.16
N ASP A 193 2.32 -10.75 9.25
CA ASP A 193 0.87 -10.98 9.22
C ASP A 193 0.14 -9.78 8.58
N MET A 194 0.54 -8.56 8.93
CA MET A 194 0.03 -7.34 8.30
C MET A 194 0.28 -7.32 6.79
N LEU A 195 1.54 -7.57 6.37
CA LEU A 195 1.87 -7.60 4.94
C LEU A 195 1.22 -8.76 4.20
N TYR A 196 0.96 -9.89 4.88
CA TYR A 196 0.19 -10.98 4.28
C TYR A 196 -1.24 -10.50 3.95
N SER A 197 -1.92 -9.88 4.92
CA SER A 197 -3.29 -9.38 4.74
C SER A 197 -3.38 -8.29 3.67
N VAL A 198 -2.45 -7.33 3.67
CA VAL A 198 -2.36 -6.28 2.65
C VAL A 198 -2.08 -6.88 1.26
N SER A 199 -1.05 -7.73 1.13
CA SER A 199 -0.70 -8.35 -0.16
C SER A 199 -1.82 -9.24 -0.72
N TYR A 200 -2.59 -9.89 0.13
CA TYR A 200 -3.68 -10.77 -0.28
C TYR A 200 -4.80 -10.02 -1.00
N THR A 201 -5.13 -8.81 -0.55
CA THR A 201 -6.11 -7.95 -1.22
C THR A 201 -5.58 -7.41 -2.56
N HIS A 202 -4.30 -7.05 -2.65
CA HIS A 202 -3.68 -6.61 -3.91
C HIS A 202 -3.55 -7.74 -4.95
N LEU A 203 -3.08 -8.94 -4.56
CA LEU A 203 -2.95 -10.10 -5.46
C LEU A 203 -4.28 -10.46 -6.11
N ARG A 204 -5.36 -10.39 -5.37
CA ARG A 204 -6.71 -10.64 -5.85
C ARG A 204 -7.09 -9.74 -7.03
N ALA A 205 -6.70 -8.47 -6.99
CA ALA A 205 -6.94 -7.53 -8.08
C ALA A 205 -6.16 -7.90 -9.35
N HIS A 206 -4.94 -8.46 -9.19
CA HIS A 206 -4.07 -8.80 -10.31
C HIS A 206 -4.33 -10.20 -10.91
N GLU A 207 -4.66 -11.21 -10.10
CA GLU A 207 -4.85 -12.58 -10.59
C GLU A 207 -6.07 -12.73 -11.51
N THR A 208 -7.11 -11.96 -11.30
CA THR A 208 -8.35 -12.06 -12.08
C THR A 208 -8.23 -11.41 -13.48
N LEU A 209 -7.17 -10.64 -13.74
CA LEU A 209 -6.89 -10.08 -15.06
C LEU A 209 -6.16 -11.08 -15.97
N ASN A 210 -5.63 -12.19 -15.43
CA ASN A 210 -4.83 -13.18 -16.13
C ASN A 210 -5.60 -14.48 -16.49
N HIS A 211 -6.88 -14.57 -16.15
CA HIS A 211 -7.81 -15.66 -16.48
C HIS A 211 -9.12 -15.10 -17.03
#